data_a6922a3b46a3383f58ecb275868437ac
#
_entry.id   a6922a3b46a3383f58ecb275868437ac
#
_cell.length_a   1.000
_cell.length_b   1.000
_cell.length_c   1.000
_cell.angle_alpha   90.00
_cell.angle_beta   90.00
_cell.angle_gamma   90.00
#
_symmetry.space_group_name_H-M   'P 1'
#
loop_
_entity.id
_entity.type
_entity.pdbx_description
1 polymer ?
#
loop_
_entity_poly.entity_id
_entity_poly.type
_entity_poly.pdbx_seq_one_letter_code
_entity_poly.pdbx_strand_id
1 'polypeptide(L)'
;MGLPGARVSERDAFEKSRTEEANCMQPFSKICDAIAATTKKLEKIALVADYFKSRSADEAAVAAIYLSGRPFPVWEETTLQIGGRGLWRIIAELAGKEEGELTAAYRRLGDLGAVAGDVLPQKAGQGLGVLDVEKAFRQIAAARGATAKAALTRDLLSRATPLEAKYIVKIMTGDLRIGLKESLVEEAIAKAYDSPTAQVQRTNMLLGDIGETLRLASDHKPQQARLRLFHPLGFMLASPVESPEEGLSYFAEAAVEDKYDGIRAQAHVAGDEVKIFSRTRDEITESFPELPPALAGLPQDAILDGEIVAWEYPARVEDVKTVVDEPVSDAAEAKAMHQGRARPFTVLQQRLGRKKVSDKMLRDAAVAFLVFDILYANGELMIDRPLQERARVLDDLLSGARKPLHHGGQGVSQRNIQGSLAFESANEDKTITETGIIRAPLFRAASADDLEKLFAAARERGNEGLMIKDLNSPYTPGKRGKSWLKMKRELATLDVIVTAAEYGHGKRIGVLSDYTFAVWDGDKLVNIGKAYSGLTDAEIAEMTQWLLEHTIEDQGFRRVVEPKIVLEVAFNNMMRSERHDSGFALRFPRIVRLRPDKSADEADTMERVKEIYEKQ
;
A
#
# COMPACT_ATOMS: atom_id res chain seq x y z
N MET A 1 -54.44 32.74 -40.67
CA MET A 1 -54.37 31.42 -40.05
C MET A 1 -53.08 31.36 -39.22
N GLY A 2 -53.23 31.57 -37.91
CA GLY A 2 -52.10 31.55 -36.99
C GLY A 2 -51.88 30.11 -36.47
N LEU A 3 -50.65 29.66 -36.48
CA LEU A 3 -50.24 28.41 -35.88
C LEU A 3 -50.17 28.57 -34.33
N PRO A 4 -50.64 27.63 -33.54
CA PRO A 4 -50.54 27.71 -32.07
C PRO A 4 -49.13 27.35 -31.66
N GLY A 5 -48.46 28.29 -30.98
CA GLY A 5 -47.22 28.03 -30.26
C GLY A 5 -47.44 27.01 -29.12
N ALA A 6 -46.72 25.92 -29.16
CA ALA A 6 -46.72 24.91 -28.10
C ALA A 6 -46.22 25.55 -26.79
N ARG A 7 -47.07 25.71 -25.79
CA ARG A 7 -46.71 26.01 -24.41
C ARG A 7 -46.08 24.76 -23.83
N VAL A 8 -44.76 24.80 -23.62
CA VAL A 8 -44.08 23.82 -22.73
C VAL A 8 -44.74 23.96 -21.36
N SER A 9 -45.25 22.87 -20.81
CA SER A 9 -45.99 22.91 -19.54
C SER A 9 -45.01 23.28 -18.43
N GLU A 10 -45.48 24.07 -17.46
CA GLU A 10 -44.68 24.39 -16.26
C GLU A 10 -44.24 23.12 -15.53
N ARG A 11 -44.95 22.00 -15.67
CA ARG A 11 -44.54 20.68 -15.20
C ARG A 11 -43.30 20.13 -15.90
N ASP A 12 -43.23 20.26 -17.24
CA ASP A 12 -42.08 19.79 -18.02
C ASP A 12 -40.83 20.64 -17.73
N ALA A 13 -41.01 21.96 -17.51
CA ALA A 13 -39.96 22.85 -17.08
C ALA A 13 -39.49 22.55 -15.64
N PHE A 14 -40.41 22.20 -14.75
CA PHE A 14 -40.09 21.82 -13.35
C PHE A 14 -39.45 20.43 -13.26
N GLU A 15 -39.91 19.46 -14.05
CA GLU A 15 -39.26 18.14 -14.17
C GLU A 15 -37.89 18.24 -14.83
N LYS A 16 -37.73 19.07 -15.83
CA LYS A 16 -36.45 19.33 -16.49
C LYS A 16 -35.46 20.05 -15.59
N SER A 17 -35.90 21.03 -14.80
CA SER A 17 -35.09 21.69 -13.77
C SER A 17 -34.67 20.73 -12.68
N ARG A 18 -35.53 19.82 -12.26
CA ARG A 18 -35.24 18.79 -11.26
C ARG A 18 -34.27 17.72 -11.76
N THR A 19 -34.33 17.38 -13.05
CA THR A 19 -33.39 16.47 -13.70
C THR A 19 -32.05 17.14 -13.99
N GLU A 20 -32.02 18.44 -14.29
CA GLU A 20 -30.77 19.20 -14.48
C GLU A 20 -30.04 19.47 -13.15
N GLU A 21 -30.74 19.71 -12.02
CA GLU A 21 -30.13 19.77 -10.68
C GLU A 21 -29.68 18.39 -10.17
N ALA A 22 -30.32 17.32 -10.63
CA ALA A 22 -29.96 15.96 -10.24
C ALA A 22 -28.59 15.52 -10.77
N ASN A 23 -28.18 15.94 -11.95
CA ASN A 23 -26.96 15.50 -12.64
C ASN A 23 -25.73 16.38 -12.36
N CYS A 24 -25.67 17.17 -11.30
CA CYS A 24 -24.60 18.12 -11.05
C CYS A 24 -23.52 17.57 -10.11
N MET A 25 -22.22 17.85 -10.37
CA MET A 25 -21.09 17.55 -9.47
C MET A 25 -21.18 18.35 -8.16
N GLN A 26 -21.92 19.44 -8.13
CA GLN A 26 -22.08 20.30 -6.96
C GLN A 26 -22.68 19.60 -5.74
N PRO A 27 -23.75 18.75 -5.85
CA PRO A 27 -24.22 17.96 -4.71
C PRO A 27 -23.18 16.99 -4.15
N PHE A 28 -22.37 16.36 -5.01
CA PHE A 28 -21.25 15.52 -4.58
C PHE A 28 -20.21 16.34 -3.82
N SER A 29 -19.88 17.52 -4.30
CA SER A 29 -18.91 18.40 -3.66
C SER A 29 -19.42 18.93 -2.31
N LYS A 30 -20.70 19.28 -2.22
CA LYS A 30 -21.34 19.70 -0.97
C LYS A 30 -21.35 18.60 0.09
N ILE A 31 -21.65 17.35 -0.30
CA ILE A 31 -21.63 16.24 0.65
C ILE A 31 -20.20 15.94 1.14
N CYS A 32 -19.19 16.06 0.27
CA CYS A 32 -17.80 15.93 0.68
C CYS A 32 -17.40 16.97 1.74
N ASP A 33 -17.84 18.22 1.60
CA ASP A 33 -17.63 19.27 2.63
C ASP A 33 -18.36 18.93 3.94
N ALA A 34 -19.61 18.47 3.87
CA ALA A 34 -20.37 18.04 5.05
C ALA A 34 -19.70 16.87 5.78
N ILE A 35 -19.20 15.87 5.04
CA ILE A 35 -18.45 14.74 5.60
C ILE A 35 -17.15 15.20 6.26
N ALA A 36 -16.45 16.16 5.66
CA ALA A 36 -15.21 16.71 6.21
C ALA A 36 -15.44 17.49 7.51
N ALA A 37 -16.62 18.13 7.64
CA ALA A 37 -16.98 18.97 8.79
C ALA A 37 -17.33 18.16 10.06
N THR A 38 -17.62 16.86 9.95
CA THR A 38 -17.96 16.01 11.10
C THR A 38 -16.91 14.95 11.38
N THR A 39 -16.72 14.60 12.66
CA THR A 39 -15.89 13.47 13.10
C THR A 39 -16.72 12.22 13.41
N LYS A 40 -18.06 12.34 13.44
CA LYS A 40 -18.97 11.28 13.84
C LYS A 40 -19.21 10.29 12.72
N LYS A 41 -18.82 9.03 12.91
CA LYS A 41 -18.93 7.97 11.90
C LYS A 41 -20.35 7.76 11.39
N LEU A 42 -21.34 7.68 12.30
CA LEU A 42 -22.74 7.43 11.94
C LEU A 42 -23.34 8.57 11.11
N GLU A 43 -22.92 9.81 11.38
CA GLU A 43 -23.35 10.97 10.61
C GLU A 43 -22.77 10.92 9.18
N LYS A 44 -21.50 10.57 9.04
CA LYS A 44 -20.87 10.36 7.72
C LYS A 44 -21.59 9.29 6.90
N ILE A 45 -21.89 8.15 7.54
CA ILE A 45 -22.63 7.05 6.90
C ILE A 45 -24.01 7.51 6.44
N ALA A 46 -24.73 8.28 7.29
CA ALA A 46 -26.05 8.79 6.94
C ALA A 46 -26.00 9.73 5.74
N LEU A 47 -25.08 10.71 5.74
CA LEU A 47 -24.89 11.66 4.65
C LEU A 47 -24.61 10.92 3.32
N VAL A 48 -23.71 9.94 3.31
CA VAL A 48 -23.39 9.17 2.11
C VAL A 48 -24.57 8.31 1.65
N ALA A 49 -25.27 7.65 2.57
CA ALA A 49 -26.43 6.80 2.24
C ALA A 49 -27.59 7.64 1.62
N ASP A 50 -27.86 8.81 2.19
CA ASP A 50 -28.90 9.71 1.68
C ASP A 50 -28.53 10.26 0.29
N TYR A 51 -27.25 10.54 0.07
CA TYR A 51 -26.75 10.91 -1.24
C TYR A 51 -26.96 9.79 -2.26
N PHE A 52 -26.58 8.55 -1.96
CA PHE A 52 -26.78 7.41 -2.87
C PHE A 52 -28.26 7.20 -3.24
N LYS A 53 -29.16 7.28 -2.27
CA LYS A 53 -30.61 7.18 -2.50
C LYS A 53 -31.15 8.26 -3.42
N SER A 54 -30.53 9.43 -3.46
CA SER A 54 -30.96 10.57 -4.25
C SER A 54 -30.42 10.56 -5.71
N ARG A 55 -29.62 9.56 -6.08
CA ARG A 55 -28.97 9.45 -7.39
C ARG A 55 -29.42 8.21 -8.14
N SER A 56 -29.18 8.22 -9.45
CA SER A 56 -29.27 6.99 -10.23
C SER A 56 -28.21 5.99 -9.78
N ALA A 57 -28.43 4.70 -10.03
CA ALA A 57 -27.45 3.65 -9.65
C ALA A 57 -26.07 3.89 -10.28
N ASP A 58 -26.01 4.41 -11.52
CA ASP A 58 -24.75 4.68 -12.19
C ASP A 58 -24.02 5.87 -11.58
N GLU A 59 -24.71 6.98 -11.29
CA GLU A 59 -24.09 8.13 -10.61
C GLU A 59 -23.62 7.76 -9.19
N ALA A 60 -24.43 7.01 -8.44
CA ALA A 60 -24.09 6.55 -7.12
C ALA A 60 -22.86 5.61 -7.15
N ALA A 61 -22.77 4.74 -8.16
CA ALA A 61 -21.65 3.82 -8.34
C ALA A 61 -20.34 4.57 -8.60
N VAL A 62 -20.34 5.56 -9.49
CA VAL A 62 -19.17 6.41 -9.75
C VAL A 62 -18.82 7.24 -8.50
N ALA A 63 -19.82 7.79 -7.83
CA ALA A 63 -19.61 8.52 -6.58
C ALA A 63 -19.01 7.64 -5.47
N ALA A 64 -19.39 6.36 -5.38
CA ALA A 64 -18.81 5.41 -4.42
C ALA A 64 -17.30 5.20 -4.68
N ILE A 65 -16.90 5.10 -5.97
CA ILE A 65 -15.49 5.02 -6.36
C ILE A 65 -14.77 6.31 -5.93
N TYR A 66 -15.31 7.47 -6.20
CA TYR A 66 -14.71 8.76 -5.83
C TYR A 66 -14.60 8.93 -4.32
N LEU A 67 -15.64 8.55 -3.55
CA LEU A 67 -15.64 8.58 -2.09
C LEU A 67 -14.61 7.63 -1.47
N SER A 68 -14.20 6.58 -2.19
CA SER A 68 -13.05 5.73 -1.80
C SER A 68 -11.69 6.40 -2.03
N GLY A 69 -11.66 7.61 -2.63
CA GLY A 69 -10.45 8.39 -2.88
C GLY A 69 -9.76 8.08 -4.21
N ARG A 70 -10.43 7.42 -5.16
CA ARG A 70 -9.85 6.98 -6.43
C ARG A 70 -10.64 7.52 -7.63
N PRO A 71 -9.98 7.84 -8.77
CA PRO A 71 -10.67 8.21 -10.00
C PRO A 71 -11.28 7.01 -10.74
N PHE A 72 -10.76 5.79 -10.49
CA PHE A 72 -11.16 4.53 -11.12
C PHE A 72 -11.24 3.40 -10.09
N PRO A 73 -11.94 2.29 -10.39
CA PRO A 73 -11.93 1.09 -9.55
C PRO A 73 -10.53 0.58 -9.27
N VAL A 74 -10.33 -0.10 -8.14
CA VAL A 74 -9.02 -0.56 -7.67
C VAL A 74 -8.33 -1.52 -8.64
N TRP A 75 -9.10 -2.39 -9.28
CA TRP A 75 -8.59 -3.40 -10.23
C TRP A 75 -8.17 -2.79 -11.58
N GLU A 76 -8.60 -1.56 -11.86
CA GLU A 76 -8.33 -0.89 -13.12
C GLU A 76 -6.97 -0.16 -13.04
N GLU A 77 -6.00 -0.59 -13.84
CA GLU A 77 -4.64 -0.04 -13.86
C GLU A 77 -4.57 1.36 -14.47
N THR A 78 -5.72 1.88 -14.89
CA THR A 78 -5.83 3.17 -15.52
C THR A 78 -5.43 4.29 -14.56
N THR A 79 -4.48 5.10 -14.96
CA THR A 79 -4.03 6.29 -14.21
C THR A 79 -4.13 7.54 -15.04
N LEU A 80 -4.41 8.66 -14.38
CA LEU A 80 -4.49 9.96 -15.07
C LEU A 80 -3.11 10.45 -15.55
N GLN A 81 -2.03 10.03 -14.87
CA GLN A 81 -0.64 10.41 -15.17
C GLN A 81 -0.44 11.94 -15.28
N ILE A 82 -1.15 12.70 -14.44
CA ILE A 82 -0.93 14.13 -14.28
C ILE A 82 -0.29 14.33 -12.91
N GLY A 83 0.98 14.71 -12.91
CA GLY A 83 1.70 14.97 -11.67
C GLY A 83 1.27 16.28 -11.00
N GLY A 84 1.56 16.41 -9.70
CA GLY A 84 1.22 17.60 -8.92
C GLY A 84 1.72 18.92 -9.54
N ARG A 85 2.91 18.93 -10.16
CA ARG A 85 3.42 20.10 -10.89
C ARG A 85 2.59 20.48 -12.11
N GLY A 86 2.02 19.47 -12.81
CA GLY A 86 1.12 19.72 -13.94
C GLY A 86 -0.18 20.35 -13.49
N LEU A 87 -0.81 19.80 -12.44
CA LEU A 87 -2.01 20.36 -11.83
C LEU A 87 -1.77 21.76 -11.27
N TRP A 88 -0.66 21.96 -10.58
CA TRP A 88 -0.27 23.27 -10.06
C TRP A 88 -0.27 24.35 -11.14
N ARG A 89 0.39 24.07 -12.27
CA ARG A 89 0.49 25.00 -13.40
C ARG A 89 -0.87 25.31 -14.01
N ILE A 90 -1.74 24.31 -14.16
CA ILE A 90 -3.09 24.48 -14.68
C ILE A 90 -3.94 25.35 -13.75
N ILE A 91 -3.85 25.13 -12.44
CA ILE A 91 -4.58 25.93 -11.45
C ILE A 91 -4.09 27.37 -11.45
N ALA A 92 -2.77 27.62 -11.49
CA ALA A 92 -2.19 28.95 -11.57
C ALA A 92 -2.71 29.72 -12.80
N GLU A 93 -2.70 29.06 -13.96
CA GLU A 93 -3.17 29.64 -15.23
C GLU A 93 -4.66 29.99 -15.18
N LEU A 94 -5.52 29.07 -14.71
CA LEU A 94 -6.96 29.29 -14.61
C LEU A 94 -7.33 30.34 -13.55
N ALA A 95 -6.54 30.47 -12.48
CA ALA A 95 -6.73 31.48 -11.45
C ALA A 95 -6.17 32.86 -11.86
N GLY A 96 -5.30 32.93 -12.86
CA GLY A 96 -4.57 34.15 -13.20
C GLY A 96 -3.65 34.62 -12.07
N LYS A 97 -3.08 33.66 -11.29
CA LYS A 97 -2.29 33.90 -10.10
C LYS A 97 -0.83 33.54 -10.32
N GLU A 98 0.07 34.30 -9.71
CA GLU A 98 1.50 33.99 -9.72
C GLU A 98 1.85 32.84 -8.78
N GLU A 99 2.99 32.19 -9.02
CA GLU A 99 3.46 31.03 -8.25
C GLU A 99 3.61 31.32 -6.74
N GLY A 100 3.98 32.54 -6.39
CA GLY A 100 4.09 32.98 -4.99
C GLY A 100 2.76 32.98 -4.25
N GLU A 101 1.68 33.41 -4.89
CA GLU A 101 0.33 33.45 -4.29
C GLU A 101 -0.21 32.02 -4.07
N LEU A 102 -0.02 31.12 -5.06
CA LEU A 102 -0.39 29.72 -4.91
C LEU A 102 0.40 29.05 -3.80
N THR A 103 1.70 29.33 -3.70
CA THR A 103 2.57 28.81 -2.65
C THR A 103 2.09 29.27 -1.26
N ALA A 104 1.69 30.53 -1.12
CA ALA A 104 1.12 31.04 0.13
C ALA A 104 -0.21 30.36 0.47
N ALA A 105 -1.10 30.16 -0.51
CA ALA A 105 -2.34 29.41 -0.34
C ALA A 105 -2.07 27.94 0.06
N TYR A 106 -1.11 27.28 -0.58
CA TYR A 106 -0.75 25.90 -0.25
C TYR A 106 -0.17 25.74 1.16
N ARG A 107 0.68 26.68 1.59
CA ARG A 107 1.20 26.71 2.98
C ARG A 107 0.07 26.82 4.02
N ARG A 108 -0.98 27.57 3.70
CA ARG A 108 -2.15 27.74 4.57
C ARG A 108 -3.08 26.55 4.58
N LEU A 109 -3.33 25.92 3.41
CA LEU A 109 -4.39 24.94 3.21
C LEU A 109 -3.90 23.48 3.20
N GLY A 110 -2.63 23.25 2.89
CA GLY A 110 -1.97 21.93 2.97
C GLY A 110 -2.37 20.91 1.92
N ASP A 111 -3.25 21.23 0.95
CA ASP A 111 -3.56 20.36 -0.18
C ASP A 111 -3.95 21.15 -1.44
N LEU A 112 -3.63 20.56 -2.60
CA LEU A 112 -3.80 21.21 -3.90
C LEU A 112 -5.28 21.40 -4.28
N GLY A 113 -6.16 20.48 -3.87
CA GLY A 113 -7.59 20.63 -4.11
C GLY A 113 -8.19 21.80 -3.32
N ALA A 114 -7.80 21.96 -2.04
CA ALA A 114 -8.21 23.11 -1.24
C ALA A 114 -7.70 24.43 -1.86
N VAL A 115 -6.46 24.43 -2.38
CA VAL A 115 -5.91 25.60 -3.12
C VAL A 115 -6.77 25.89 -4.34
N ALA A 116 -7.12 24.91 -5.17
CA ALA A 116 -7.98 25.11 -6.32
C ALA A 116 -9.32 25.73 -5.95
N GLY A 117 -9.96 25.25 -4.86
CA GLY A 117 -11.21 25.82 -4.36
C GLY A 117 -11.10 27.25 -3.81
N ASP A 118 -9.92 27.66 -3.35
CA ASP A 118 -9.66 28.99 -2.78
C ASP A 118 -9.30 30.03 -3.85
N VAL A 119 -8.48 29.64 -4.84
CA VAL A 119 -7.90 30.60 -5.78
C VAL A 119 -8.65 30.73 -7.10
N LEU A 120 -9.45 29.73 -7.50
CA LEU A 120 -10.19 29.77 -8.75
C LEU A 120 -11.33 30.81 -8.69
N PRO A 121 -11.60 31.53 -9.79
CA PRO A 121 -12.62 32.57 -9.80
C PRO A 121 -14.02 31.99 -9.57
N GLN A 122 -14.83 32.74 -8.79
CA GLN A 122 -16.24 32.40 -8.61
C GLN A 122 -16.98 32.53 -9.93
N LYS A 123 -17.68 31.47 -10.33
CA LYS A 123 -18.51 31.44 -11.54
C LYS A 123 -19.69 30.51 -11.35
N ALA A 124 -20.73 30.70 -12.16
CA ALA A 124 -21.82 29.76 -12.25
C ALA A 124 -21.31 28.42 -12.82
N GLY A 125 -21.75 27.29 -12.23
CA GLY A 125 -21.49 25.98 -12.77
C GLY A 125 -22.11 25.79 -14.15
N GLN A 126 -21.44 25.02 -15.02
CA GLN A 126 -21.94 24.67 -16.35
C GLN A 126 -22.72 23.36 -16.38
N GLY A 127 -23.32 22.93 -15.24
CA GLY A 127 -24.07 21.69 -15.14
C GLY A 127 -23.20 20.42 -15.26
N LEU A 128 -21.95 20.49 -14.80
CA LEU A 128 -21.01 19.36 -14.83
C LEU A 128 -21.49 18.23 -13.90
N GLY A 129 -21.81 17.06 -14.46
CA GLY A 129 -22.25 15.88 -13.71
C GLY A 129 -21.11 14.99 -13.22
N VAL A 130 -21.39 14.10 -12.26
CA VAL A 130 -20.43 13.08 -11.79
C VAL A 130 -20.00 12.17 -12.94
N LEU A 131 -20.92 11.79 -13.82
CA LEU A 131 -20.63 10.97 -15.02
C LEU A 131 -19.82 11.75 -16.07
N ASP A 132 -20.00 13.08 -16.16
CA ASP A 132 -19.19 13.91 -17.05
C ASP A 132 -17.74 13.97 -16.57
N VAL A 133 -17.53 14.05 -15.25
CA VAL A 133 -16.20 13.98 -14.65
C VAL A 133 -15.56 12.61 -14.91
N GLU A 134 -16.32 11.53 -14.78
CA GLU A 134 -15.83 10.19 -15.12
C GLU A 134 -15.38 10.11 -16.58
N LYS A 135 -16.24 10.55 -17.50
CA LYS A 135 -15.92 10.59 -18.93
C LYS A 135 -14.67 11.42 -19.22
N ALA A 136 -14.54 12.59 -18.58
CA ALA A 136 -13.34 13.41 -18.69
C ALA A 136 -12.10 12.72 -18.16
N PHE A 137 -12.19 12.04 -17.01
CA PHE A 137 -11.08 11.25 -16.46
C PHE A 137 -10.64 10.13 -17.40
N ARG A 138 -11.59 9.41 -18.01
CA ARG A 138 -11.27 8.39 -19.01
C ARG A 138 -10.60 8.97 -20.26
N GLN A 139 -11.04 10.13 -20.72
CA GLN A 139 -10.40 10.84 -21.83
C GLN A 139 -8.97 11.28 -21.47
N ILE A 140 -8.76 11.83 -20.28
CA ILE A 140 -7.44 12.23 -19.79
C ILE A 140 -6.52 11.01 -19.68
N ALA A 141 -7.01 9.90 -19.14
CA ALA A 141 -6.25 8.67 -19.01
C ALA A 141 -5.81 8.12 -20.38
N ALA A 142 -6.72 8.09 -21.36
CA ALA A 142 -6.48 7.59 -22.71
C ALA A 142 -5.59 8.53 -23.56
N ALA A 143 -5.49 9.82 -23.22
CA ALA A 143 -4.74 10.80 -24.00
C ALA A 143 -3.23 10.49 -23.94
N ARG A 144 -2.55 10.66 -25.09
CA ARG A 144 -1.10 10.46 -25.20
C ARG A 144 -0.36 11.78 -25.04
N GLY A 145 0.64 11.77 -24.15
CA GLY A 145 1.52 12.91 -23.90
C GLY A 145 0.97 13.94 -22.91
N ALA A 146 1.90 14.61 -22.22
CA ALA A 146 1.58 15.56 -21.13
C ALA A 146 0.75 16.76 -21.59
N THR A 147 0.99 17.27 -22.80
CA THR A 147 0.28 18.44 -23.35
C THR A 147 -1.21 18.15 -23.58
N ALA A 148 -1.55 17.00 -24.18
CA ALA A 148 -2.94 16.61 -24.42
C ALA A 148 -3.69 16.38 -23.09
N LYS A 149 -3.05 15.70 -22.14
CA LYS A 149 -3.60 15.50 -20.79
C LYS A 149 -3.84 16.83 -20.07
N ALA A 150 -2.90 17.76 -20.14
CA ALA A 150 -3.02 19.09 -19.54
C ALA A 150 -4.17 19.90 -20.18
N ALA A 151 -4.35 19.83 -21.50
CA ALA A 151 -5.43 20.53 -22.20
C ALA A 151 -6.82 20.01 -21.74
N LEU A 152 -7.01 18.69 -21.68
CA LEU A 152 -8.26 18.07 -21.20
C LEU A 152 -8.54 18.40 -19.74
N THR A 153 -7.49 18.40 -18.90
CA THR A 153 -7.63 18.77 -17.49
C THR A 153 -8.01 20.24 -17.32
N ARG A 154 -7.39 21.13 -18.11
CA ARG A 154 -7.74 22.55 -18.13
C ARG A 154 -9.20 22.75 -18.56
N ASP A 155 -9.66 22.08 -19.61
CA ASP A 155 -11.05 22.11 -20.04
C ASP A 155 -12.00 21.70 -18.92
N LEU A 156 -11.75 20.56 -18.29
CA LEU A 156 -12.55 20.07 -17.17
C LEU A 156 -12.64 21.09 -16.01
N LEU A 157 -11.49 21.59 -15.54
CA LEU A 157 -11.45 22.55 -14.44
C LEU A 157 -11.99 23.93 -14.83
N SER A 158 -11.91 24.29 -16.12
CA SER A 158 -12.50 25.54 -16.62
C SER A 158 -14.02 25.55 -16.58
N ARG A 159 -14.69 24.41 -16.57
CA ARG A 159 -16.14 24.26 -16.46
C ARG A 159 -16.64 24.12 -15.02
N ALA A 160 -15.77 23.74 -14.10
CA ALA A 160 -16.10 23.48 -12.71
C ALA A 160 -16.22 24.79 -11.91
N THR A 161 -17.14 24.85 -10.94
CA THR A 161 -17.12 25.86 -9.87
C THR A 161 -15.91 25.66 -8.98
N PRO A 162 -15.48 26.63 -8.15
CA PRO A 162 -14.38 26.45 -7.20
C PRO A 162 -14.56 25.24 -6.28
N LEU A 163 -15.78 25.01 -5.78
CA LEU A 163 -16.08 23.87 -4.91
C LEU A 163 -15.98 22.53 -5.68
N GLU A 164 -16.44 22.46 -6.91
CA GLU A 164 -16.30 21.27 -7.77
C GLU A 164 -14.84 21.03 -8.11
N ALA A 165 -14.11 22.06 -8.50
CA ALA A 165 -12.67 21.97 -8.81
C ALA A 165 -11.86 21.47 -7.61
N LYS A 166 -12.19 21.91 -6.38
CA LYS A 166 -11.60 21.40 -5.13
C LYS A 166 -11.66 19.89 -5.09
N TYR A 167 -12.83 19.29 -5.30
CA TYR A 167 -13.00 17.85 -5.17
C TYR A 167 -12.54 17.08 -6.41
N ILE A 168 -12.66 17.63 -7.61
CA ILE A 168 -12.08 17.05 -8.82
C ILE A 168 -10.56 16.89 -8.66
N VAL A 169 -9.86 17.95 -8.21
CA VAL A 169 -8.41 17.90 -7.97
C VAL A 169 -8.06 16.90 -6.86
N LYS A 170 -8.85 16.83 -5.79
CA LYS A 170 -8.65 15.84 -4.70
C LYS A 170 -8.78 14.40 -5.20
N ILE A 171 -9.76 14.10 -6.06
CA ILE A 171 -9.90 12.79 -6.70
C ILE A 171 -8.71 12.51 -7.61
N MET A 172 -8.29 13.47 -8.43
CA MET A 172 -7.14 13.33 -9.32
C MET A 172 -5.83 13.05 -8.59
N THR A 173 -5.67 13.58 -7.38
CA THR A 173 -4.49 13.37 -6.53
C THR A 173 -4.59 12.13 -5.64
N GLY A 174 -5.75 11.44 -5.63
CA GLY A 174 -5.98 10.25 -4.83
C GLY A 174 -6.13 10.52 -3.33
N ASP A 175 -6.43 11.76 -2.92
CA ASP A 175 -6.51 12.14 -1.50
C ASP A 175 -7.66 13.14 -1.23
N LEU A 176 -8.85 12.59 -0.95
CA LEU A 176 -10.02 13.41 -0.62
C LEU A 176 -9.87 14.19 0.70
N ARG A 177 -9.16 13.64 1.69
CA ARG A 177 -8.97 14.21 3.05
C ARG A 177 -10.27 14.60 3.76
N ILE A 178 -11.33 13.84 3.58
CA ILE A 178 -12.63 14.05 4.26
C ILE A 178 -12.83 13.13 5.46
N GLY A 179 -11.81 12.33 5.80
CA GLY A 179 -11.88 11.36 6.91
C GLY A 179 -12.93 10.26 6.69
N LEU A 180 -13.19 9.91 5.43
CA LEU A 180 -14.02 8.78 5.02
C LEU A 180 -13.12 7.63 4.57
N LYS A 181 -13.35 6.43 5.10
CA LYS A 181 -12.67 5.21 4.68
C LYS A 181 -13.61 4.37 3.84
N GLU A 182 -13.08 3.54 2.95
CA GLU A 182 -13.87 2.62 2.10
C GLU A 182 -14.88 1.79 2.92
N SER A 183 -14.50 1.34 4.12
CA SER A 183 -15.42 0.61 5.01
C SER A 183 -16.66 1.42 5.43
N LEU A 184 -16.59 2.75 5.53
CA LEU A 184 -17.74 3.59 5.81
C LEU A 184 -18.62 3.80 4.55
N VAL A 185 -18.01 3.73 3.36
CA VAL A 185 -18.76 3.71 2.09
C VAL A 185 -19.55 2.41 1.97
N GLU A 186 -18.96 1.26 2.32
CA GLU A 186 -19.65 -0.04 2.38
C GLU A 186 -20.85 0.00 3.36
N GLU A 187 -20.66 0.55 4.56
CA GLU A 187 -21.73 0.73 5.54
C GLU A 187 -22.84 1.67 5.02
N ALA A 188 -22.47 2.71 4.26
CA ALA A 188 -23.43 3.61 3.66
C ALA A 188 -24.22 2.95 2.52
N ILE A 189 -23.59 2.12 1.68
CA ILE A 189 -24.27 1.30 0.67
C ILE A 189 -25.26 0.36 1.35
N ALA A 190 -24.83 -0.34 2.40
CA ALA A 190 -25.69 -1.23 3.18
C ALA A 190 -26.95 -0.49 3.70
N LYS A 191 -26.75 0.70 4.28
CA LYS A 191 -27.83 1.55 4.77
C LYS A 191 -28.72 2.11 3.65
N ALA A 192 -28.12 2.47 2.51
CA ALA A 192 -28.87 3.04 1.39
C ALA A 192 -29.86 2.05 0.79
N TYR A 193 -29.46 0.79 0.64
CA TYR A 193 -30.22 -0.24 -0.07
C TYR A 193 -30.72 -1.36 0.84
N ASP A 194 -30.80 -1.10 2.14
CA ASP A 194 -31.33 -2.02 3.15
C ASP A 194 -30.74 -3.43 3.07
N SER A 195 -29.43 -3.50 2.89
CA SER A 195 -28.66 -4.74 2.79
C SER A 195 -27.84 -4.97 4.05
N PRO A 196 -27.62 -6.23 4.50
CA PRO A 196 -26.71 -6.50 5.61
C PRO A 196 -25.28 -6.00 5.31
N THR A 197 -24.68 -5.24 6.20
CA THR A 197 -23.31 -4.69 6.02
C THR A 197 -22.28 -5.78 5.71
N ALA A 198 -22.37 -6.93 6.38
CA ALA A 198 -21.47 -8.06 6.13
C ALA A 198 -21.57 -8.58 4.69
N GLN A 199 -22.77 -8.56 4.10
CA GLN A 199 -23.00 -8.99 2.73
C GLN A 199 -22.41 -7.99 1.73
N VAL A 200 -22.60 -6.69 1.94
CA VAL A 200 -21.99 -5.64 1.09
C VAL A 200 -20.47 -5.72 1.16
N GLN A 201 -19.90 -5.87 2.35
CA GLN A 201 -18.45 -6.05 2.54
C GLN A 201 -17.91 -7.28 1.82
N ARG A 202 -18.65 -8.41 1.89
CA ARG A 202 -18.28 -9.62 1.15
C ARG A 202 -18.36 -9.42 -0.36
N THR A 203 -19.41 -8.75 -0.84
CA THR A 203 -19.58 -8.41 -2.26
C THR A 203 -18.41 -7.56 -2.76
N ASN A 204 -18.08 -6.47 -2.06
CA ASN A 204 -16.96 -5.61 -2.42
C ASN A 204 -15.62 -6.35 -2.39
N MET A 205 -15.42 -7.20 -1.41
CA MET A 205 -14.24 -8.05 -1.30
C MET A 205 -14.10 -9.00 -2.51
N LEU A 206 -15.19 -9.63 -2.96
CA LEU A 206 -15.16 -10.56 -4.11
C LEU A 206 -14.97 -9.86 -5.44
N LEU A 207 -15.59 -8.69 -5.63
CA LEU A 207 -15.52 -7.95 -6.89
C LEU A 207 -14.27 -7.08 -7.01
N GLY A 208 -13.74 -6.58 -5.88
CA GLY A 208 -12.70 -5.54 -5.89
C GLY A 208 -13.18 -4.21 -6.47
N ASP A 209 -14.51 -3.99 -6.55
CA ASP A 209 -15.13 -2.84 -7.19
C ASP A 209 -16.32 -2.34 -6.37
N ILE A 210 -16.14 -1.21 -5.68
CA ILE A 210 -17.16 -0.60 -4.84
C ILE A 210 -18.34 -0.05 -5.65
N GLY A 211 -18.12 0.38 -6.89
CA GLY A 211 -19.17 0.86 -7.78
C GLY A 211 -20.09 -0.27 -8.25
N GLU A 212 -19.51 -1.40 -8.65
CA GLU A 212 -20.29 -2.59 -9.00
C GLU A 212 -20.99 -3.20 -7.77
N THR A 213 -20.33 -3.16 -6.62
CA THR A 213 -20.93 -3.53 -5.33
C THR A 213 -22.19 -2.73 -5.05
N LEU A 214 -22.14 -1.42 -5.29
CA LEU A 214 -23.32 -0.56 -5.13
C LEU A 214 -24.44 -0.95 -6.10
N ARG A 215 -24.11 -1.20 -7.38
CA ARG A 215 -25.14 -1.63 -8.37
C ARG A 215 -25.82 -2.93 -7.95
N LEU A 216 -25.05 -3.95 -7.53
CA LEU A 216 -25.63 -5.19 -7.04
C LEU A 216 -26.46 -5.01 -5.76
N ALA A 217 -26.06 -4.10 -4.88
CA ALA A 217 -26.83 -3.77 -3.69
C ALA A 217 -28.14 -3.05 -4.05
N SER A 218 -28.10 -2.09 -5.00
CA SER A 218 -29.29 -1.37 -5.47
C SER A 218 -30.30 -2.29 -6.17
N ASP A 219 -29.80 -3.32 -6.85
CA ASP A 219 -30.62 -4.37 -7.47
C ASP A 219 -31.10 -5.47 -6.50
N HIS A 220 -30.70 -5.40 -5.23
CA HIS A 220 -30.93 -6.46 -4.24
C HIS A 220 -30.35 -7.84 -4.63
N LYS A 221 -29.21 -7.85 -5.35
CA LYS A 221 -28.54 -9.07 -5.86
C LYS A 221 -27.08 -9.24 -5.38
N PRO A 222 -26.69 -8.84 -4.15
CA PRO A 222 -25.31 -8.94 -3.71
C PRO A 222 -24.79 -10.39 -3.67
N GLN A 223 -25.67 -11.39 -3.56
CA GLN A 223 -25.34 -12.82 -3.61
C GLN A 223 -24.85 -13.29 -4.99
N GLN A 224 -25.01 -12.50 -6.05
CA GLN A 224 -24.51 -12.82 -7.39
C GLN A 224 -23.01 -12.50 -7.55
N ALA A 225 -22.41 -11.79 -6.61
CA ALA A 225 -20.98 -11.50 -6.63
C ALA A 225 -20.15 -12.79 -6.67
N ARG A 226 -19.19 -12.83 -7.55
CA ARG A 226 -18.20 -13.92 -7.68
C ARG A 226 -16.81 -13.32 -7.67
N LEU A 227 -15.86 -14.07 -7.13
CA LEU A 227 -14.46 -13.68 -7.22
C LEU A 227 -14.08 -13.54 -8.70
N ARG A 228 -13.29 -12.53 -8.98
CA ARG A 228 -12.68 -12.31 -10.31
C ARG A 228 -11.16 -12.37 -10.17
N LEU A 229 -10.53 -13.20 -10.99
CA LEU A 229 -9.07 -13.16 -11.12
C LEU A 229 -8.64 -11.77 -11.63
N PHE A 230 -7.46 -11.35 -11.24
CA PHE A 230 -6.89 -10.02 -11.53
C PHE A 230 -7.61 -8.84 -10.85
N HIS A 231 -8.56 -9.12 -9.95
CA HIS A 231 -9.12 -8.15 -9.02
C HIS A 231 -8.55 -8.42 -7.62
N PRO A 232 -7.57 -7.64 -7.13
CA PRO A 232 -6.86 -7.97 -5.90
C PRO A 232 -7.74 -7.82 -4.67
N LEU A 233 -7.71 -8.86 -3.82
CA LEU A 233 -8.37 -8.84 -2.52
C LEU A 233 -7.62 -7.96 -1.52
N GLY A 234 -8.33 -7.50 -0.50
CA GLY A 234 -7.69 -6.86 0.65
C GLY A 234 -6.78 -7.85 1.39
N PHE A 235 -5.62 -7.40 1.85
CA PHE A 235 -4.71 -8.25 2.62
C PHE A 235 -5.17 -8.38 4.07
N MET A 236 -5.17 -9.60 4.62
CA MET A 236 -5.38 -9.83 6.05
C MET A 236 -4.22 -9.22 6.84
N LEU A 237 -4.53 -8.54 7.95
CA LEU A 237 -3.57 -7.79 8.73
C LEU A 237 -3.32 -8.45 10.09
N ALA A 238 -2.06 -8.49 10.51
CA ALA A 238 -1.67 -9.00 11.81
C ALA A 238 -1.72 -7.92 12.90
N SER A 239 -2.13 -8.31 14.12
CA SER A 239 -2.02 -7.49 15.34
C SER A 239 -0.61 -7.65 15.94
N PRO A 240 -0.04 -6.59 16.53
CA PRO A 240 1.21 -6.71 17.27
C PRO A 240 0.99 -7.48 18.57
N VAL A 241 2.02 -8.20 19.01
CA VAL A 241 2.18 -8.76 20.37
C VAL A 241 3.57 -8.43 20.87
N GLU A 242 3.68 -8.22 22.18
CA GLU A 242 4.92 -7.75 22.82
C GLU A 242 5.74 -8.89 23.40
N SER A 243 5.08 -10.00 23.77
CA SER A 243 5.75 -11.17 24.34
C SER A 243 5.26 -12.50 23.74
N PRO A 244 6.06 -13.57 23.85
CA PRO A 244 5.66 -14.92 23.47
C PRO A 244 4.42 -15.42 24.21
N GLU A 245 4.31 -15.13 25.51
CA GLU A 245 3.18 -15.52 26.35
C GLU A 245 1.89 -14.85 25.85
N GLU A 246 1.94 -13.56 25.53
CA GLU A 246 0.83 -12.87 24.91
C GLU A 246 0.46 -13.53 23.59
N GLY A 247 1.44 -13.85 22.73
CA GLY A 247 1.21 -14.48 21.44
C GLY A 247 0.45 -15.81 21.55
N LEU A 248 0.83 -16.66 22.51
CA LEU A 248 0.19 -17.95 22.74
C LEU A 248 -1.13 -17.87 23.50
N SER A 249 -1.43 -16.76 24.16
CA SER A 249 -2.68 -16.61 24.91
C SER A 249 -3.94 -16.64 24.06
N TYR A 250 -3.82 -16.43 22.74
CA TYR A 250 -4.95 -16.37 21.81
C TYR A 250 -5.35 -17.72 21.23
N PHE A 251 -4.46 -18.72 21.20
CA PHE A 251 -4.75 -20.06 20.64
C PHE A 251 -3.81 -21.12 21.23
N ALA A 252 -4.30 -22.37 21.31
CA ALA A 252 -3.59 -23.47 21.99
C ALA A 252 -2.33 -23.93 21.23
N GLU A 253 -2.37 -23.92 19.89
CA GLU A 253 -1.25 -24.23 19.01
C GLU A 253 -1.07 -23.10 17.99
N ALA A 254 0.16 -22.63 17.88
CA ALA A 254 0.51 -21.60 16.93
C ALA A 254 1.21 -22.19 15.70
N ALA A 255 0.75 -21.81 14.52
CA ALA A 255 1.55 -21.84 13.31
C ALA A 255 2.47 -20.62 13.30
N VAL A 256 3.75 -20.83 13.10
CA VAL A 256 4.76 -19.77 13.17
C VAL A 256 5.52 -19.71 11.86
N GLU A 257 5.70 -18.50 11.33
CA GLU A 257 6.48 -18.23 10.13
C GLU A 257 7.46 -17.09 10.42
N ASP A 258 8.56 -17.05 9.70
CA ASP A 258 9.44 -15.89 9.72
C ASP A 258 8.70 -14.63 9.25
N LYS A 259 8.90 -13.53 9.93
CA LYS A 259 8.42 -12.24 9.47
C LYS A 259 9.46 -11.63 8.53
N TYR A 260 9.27 -11.88 7.25
CA TYR A 260 10.14 -11.38 6.20
C TYR A 260 10.09 -9.86 6.11
N ASP A 261 11.21 -9.26 5.71
CA ASP A 261 11.30 -7.84 5.41
C ASP A 261 11.34 -7.62 3.89
N GLY A 262 10.16 -7.55 3.30
CA GLY A 262 9.96 -7.50 1.86
C GLY A 262 8.79 -6.61 1.43
N ILE A 263 8.20 -6.98 0.31
CA ILE A 263 7.00 -6.39 -0.25
C ILE A 263 5.92 -7.46 -0.24
N ARG A 264 4.91 -7.28 0.60
CA ARG A 264 3.76 -8.18 0.57
C ARG A 264 3.06 -8.08 -0.77
N ALA A 265 2.85 -9.21 -1.41
CA ALA A 265 2.30 -9.31 -2.73
C ALA A 265 1.24 -10.40 -2.83
N GLN A 266 0.27 -10.16 -3.70
CA GLN A 266 -0.75 -11.12 -4.08
C GLN A 266 -0.55 -11.45 -5.56
N ALA A 267 -0.25 -12.71 -5.87
CA ALA A 267 -0.10 -13.17 -7.23
C ALA A 267 -1.39 -13.85 -7.70
N HIS A 268 -1.93 -13.40 -8.83
CA HIS A 268 -3.05 -14.00 -9.54
C HIS A 268 -2.55 -14.72 -10.76
N VAL A 269 -2.91 -15.98 -10.90
CA VAL A 269 -2.49 -16.85 -11.99
C VAL A 269 -3.73 -17.43 -12.66
N ALA A 270 -3.83 -17.28 -13.98
CA ALA A 270 -4.86 -17.89 -14.82
C ALA A 270 -4.20 -18.42 -16.09
N GLY A 271 -3.85 -19.71 -16.10
CA GLY A 271 -3.01 -20.28 -17.16
C GLY A 271 -1.68 -19.53 -17.26
N ASP A 272 -1.38 -18.97 -18.44
CA ASP A 272 -0.15 -18.22 -18.71
C ASP A 272 -0.22 -16.75 -18.27
N GLU A 273 -1.41 -16.24 -17.95
CA GLU A 273 -1.56 -14.86 -17.49
C GLU A 273 -1.27 -14.75 -15.99
N VAL A 274 -0.33 -13.89 -15.63
CA VAL A 274 0.07 -13.65 -14.25
C VAL A 274 0.12 -12.17 -13.98
N LYS A 275 -0.53 -11.75 -12.89
CA LYS A 275 -0.42 -10.39 -12.35
C LYS A 275 -0.08 -10.42 -10.88
N ILE A 276 0.77 -9.51 -10.46
CA ILE A 276 1.24 -9.38 -9.08
C ILE A 276 0.83 -8.02 -8.55
N PHE A 277 0.15 -8.01 -7.40
CA PHE A 277 -0.38 -6.81 -6.77
C PHE A 277 0.28 -6.56 -5.43
N SER A 278 0.65 -5.30 -5.17
CA SER A 278 1.22 -4.84 -3.90
C SER A 278 0.17 -4.80 -2.79
N ARG A 279 0.62 -4.52 -1.55
CA ARG A 279 -0.27 -4.32 -0.40
C ARG A 279 -1.31 -3.21 -0.59
N THR A 280 -1.02 -2.21 -1.41
CA THR A 280 -1.95 -1.13 -1.79
C THR A 280 -2.85 -1.50 -2.94
N ARG A 281 -2.72 -2.74 -3.44
CA ARG A 281 -3.45 -3.30 -4.57
C ARG A 281 -3.08 -2.67 -5.92
N ASP A 282 -1.92 -2.05 -6.00
CA ASP A 282 -1.36 -1.57 -7.26
C ASP A 282 -0.61 -2.70 -7.95
N GLU A 283 -0.73 -2.83 -9.28
CA GLU A 283 0.02 -3.83 -10.03
C GLU A 283 1.52 -3.50 -10.06
N ILE A 284 2.32 -4.50 -9.73
CA ILE A 284 3.79 -4.40 -9.65
C ILE A 284 4.51 -5.46 -10.51
N THR A 285 3.80 -6.12 -11.39
CA THR A 285 4.32 -7.21 -12.24
C THR A 285 5.59 -6.80 -13.00
N GLU A 286 5.59 -5.60 -13.61
CA GLU A 286 6.74 -5.08 -14.37
C GLU A 286 8.02 -4.88 -13.54
N SER A 287 7.88 -4.72 -12.21
CA SER A 287 9.02 -4.58 -11.30
C SER A 287 9.70 -5.91 -10.98
N PHE A 288 9.05 -7.04 -11.29
CA PHE A 288 9.52 -8.40 -10.97
C PHE A 288 9.32 -9.35 -12.16
N PRO A 289 9.91 -9.07 -13.33
CA PRO A 289 9.65 -9.81 -14.59
C PRO A 289 10.06 -11.27 -14.55
N GLU A 290 10.87 -11.71 -13.59
CA GLU A 290 11.27 -13.10 -13.37
C GLU A 290 10.18 -13.95 -12.70
N LEU A 291 9.23 -13.36 -11.96
CA LEU A 291 8.22 -14.10 -11.22
C LEU A 291 7.07 -14.61 -12.09
N PRO A 292 6.52 -13.87 -13.09
CA PRO A 292 5.45 -14.36 -13.92
C PRO A 292 5.76 -15.67 -14.65
N PRO A 293 6.92 -15.88 -15.29
CA PRO A 293 7.23 -17.16 -15.93
C PRO A 293 7.28 -18.34 -14.96
N ALA A 294 7.72 -18.10 -13.72
CA ALA A 294 7.76 -19.13 -12.70
C ALA A 294 6.36 -19.47 -12.15
N LEU A 295 5.47 -18.48 -12.06
CA LEU A 295 4.08 -18.63 -11.59
C LEU A 295 3.17 -19.23 -12.67
N ALA A 296 3.39 -18.93 -13.94
CA ALA A 296 2.66 -19.53 -15.06
C ALA A 296 2.85 -21.06 -15.17
N GLY A 297 3.89 -21.61 -14.54
CA GLY A 297 4.12 -23.05 -14.43
C GLY A 297 3.28 -23.78 -13.37
N LEU A 298 2.38 -23.08 -12.66
CA LEU A 298 1.49 -23.71 -11.68
C LEU A 298 0.45 -24.61 -12.38
N PRO A 299 0.09 -25.76 -11.77
CA PRO A 299 -0.79 -26.74 -12.40
C PRO A 299 -2.25 -26.28 -12.50
N GLN A 300 -2.63 -25.18 -11.87
CA GLN A 300 -4.01 -24.66 -11.86
C GLN A 300 -4.06 -23.16 -11.54
N ASP A 301 -5.18 -22.55 -11.88
CA ASP A 301 -5.45 -21.14 -11.55
C ASP A 301 -5.44 -20.92 -10.04
N ALA A 302 -4.80 -19.84 -9.59
CA ALA A 302 -4.61 -19.57 -8.17
C ALA A 302 -4.51 -18.08 -7.84
N ILE A 303 -4.86 -17.74 -6.60
CA ILE A 303 -4.49 -16.48 -5.95
C ILE A 303 -3.64 -16.83 -4.74
N LEU A 304 -2.40 -16.35 -4.74
CA LEU A 304 -1.40 -16.60 -3.72
C LEU A 304 -1.12 -15.32 -2.93
N ASP A 305 -0.96 -15.44 -1.62
CA ASP A 305 -0.50 -14.36 -0.73
C ASP A 305 0.89 -14.70 -0.23
N GLY A 306 1.83 -13.76 -0.35
CA GLY A 306 3.23 -13.99 -0.01
C GLY A 306 3.99 -12.68 0.19
N GLU A 307 5.30 -12.82 0.36
CA GLU A 307 6.24 -11.71 0.47
C GLU A 307 7.30 -11.82 -0.62
N ILE A 308 7.51 -10.77 -1.40
CA ILE A 308 8.64 -10.67 -2.33
C ILE A 308 9.83 -10.12 -1.55
N VAL A 309 10.91 -10.88 -1.49
CA VAL A 309 12.10 -10.57 -0.69
C VAL A 309 13.33 -10.57 -1.59
N ALA A 310 14.27 -9.66 -1.37
CA ALA A 310 15.59 -9.79 -1.98
C ALA A 310 16.25 -11.06 -1.42
N TRP A 311 16.71 -11.93 -2.31
CA TRP A 311 17.08 -13.29 -1.93
C TRP A 311 18.48 -13.64 -2.40
N GLU A 312 19.23 -14.33 -1.55
CA GLU A 312 20.51 -14.92 -1.86
C GLU A 312 20.30 -16.43 -2.04
N TYR A 313 20.37 -16.88 -3.29
CA TYR A 313 20.30 -18.30 -3.60
C TYR A 313 21.60 -19.01 -3.26
N PRO A 314 21.59 -20.26 -2.78
CA PRO A 314 22.81 -21.01 -2.48
C PRO A 314 23.64 -21.21 -3.76
N ALA A 315 24.93 -21.00 -3.67
CA ALA A 315 25.84 -21.00 -4.83
C ALA A 315 26.00 -22.38 -5.51
N ARG A 316 25.86 -23.48 -4.76
CA ARG A 316 25.83 -24.88 -5.26
C ARG A 316 25.15 -25.80 -4.25
N VAL A 317 24.48 -26.85 -4.75
CA VAL A 317 23.94 -27.95 -3.91
C VAL A 317 25.07 -28.71 -3.18
N GLU A 318 26.31 -28.65 -3.68
CA GLU A 318 27.48 -29.31 -3.08
C GLU A 318 28.04 -28.57 -1.86
N ASP A 319 27.88 -27.24 -1.78
CA ASP A 319 28.37 -26.44 -0.65
C ASP A 319 27.49 -26.62 0.62
N VAL A 320 26.30 -27.16 0.46
CA VAL A 320 25.35 -27.40 1.57
C VAL A 320 25.73 -28.65 2.39
N LYS A 321 26.50 -29.57 1.82
CA LYS A 321 26.89 -30.83 2.51
C LYS A 321 27.90 -30.63 3.65
N THR A 322 28.59 -29.51 3.70
CA THR A 322 29.65 -29.26 4.72
C THR A 322 29.18 -28.57 5.99
N VAL A 323 27.93 -28.12 6.08
CA VAL A 323 27.40 -27.40 7.25
C VAL A 323 26.50 -28.25 8.15
N VAL A 324 26.18 -29.49 7.73
CA VAL A 324 25.23 -30.36 8.43
C VAL A 324 25.96 -31.54 9.07
N ASP A 325 26.76 -31.28 10.08
CA ASP A 325 27.30 -32.34 10.97
C ASP A 325 26.52 -32.46 12.32
N GLU A 326 25.49 -31.61 12.52
CA GLU A 326 24.57 -31.80 13.64
C GLU A 326 23.17 -32.19 13.13
N PRO A 327 22.48 -33.13 13.77
CA PRO A 327 21.14 -33.53 13.35
C PRO A 327 20.17 -32.39 13.61
N VAL A 328 19.71 -31.70 12.54
CA VAL A 328 18.63 -30.74 12.60
C VAL A 328 17.37 -31.50 12.99
N SER A 329 16.84 -31.22 14.17
CA SER A 329 15.74 -31.95 14.76
C SER A 329 14.37 -31.69 14.11
N ASP A 330 14.28 -30.76 13.17
CA ASP A 330 13.05 -30.41 12.46
C ASP A 330 13.28 -30.38 10.92
N ALA A 331 12.53 -31.23 10.21
CA ALA A 331 12.59 -31.32 8.75
C ALA A 331 12.22 -30.00 8.03
N ALA A 332 11.43 -29.14 8.69
CA ALA A 332 11.06 -27.81 8.16
C ALA A 332 12.24 -26.83 8.24
N GLU A 333 13.02 -26.89 9.31
CA GLU A 333 14.21 -26.06 9.51
C GLU A 333 15.33 -26.44 8.52
N ALA A 334 15.55 -27.74 8.31
CA ALA A 334 16.47 -28.25 7.30
C ALA A 334 16.07 -27.81 5.87
N LYS A 335 14.78 -27.85 5.55
CA LYS A 335 14.27 -27.44 4.24
C LYS A 335 14.40 -25.92 4.01
N ALA A 336 14.24 -25.11 5.06
CA ALA A 336 14.44 -23.66 5.00
C ALA A 336 15.90 -23.27 4.72
N MET A 337 16.86 -23.98 5.34
CA MET A 337 18.30 -23.75 5.13
C MET A 337 18.78 -24.06 3.72
N HIS A 338 18.12 -25.00 3.03
CA HIS A 338 18.49 -25.38 1.66
C HIS A 338 17.98 -24.44 0.57
N GLN A 339 17.12 -23.47 0.90
CA GLN A 339 16.49 -22.57 -0.08
C GLN A 339 17.18 -21.19 -0.22
N GLY A 340 18.21 -20.90 0.57
CA GLY A 340 18.88 -19.61 0.62
C GLY A 340 18.42 -18.72 1.77
N ARG A 341 18.78 -17.42 1.73
CA ARG A 341 18.47 -16.48 2.82
C ARG A 341 17.99 -15.11 2.32
N ALA A 342 17.23 -14.43 3.18
CA ALA A 342 16.79 -13.07 2.94
C ALA A 342 17.99 -12.11 2.94
N ARG A 343 18.00 -11.19 1.97
CA ARG A 343 18.90 -10.04 1.94
C ARG A 343 18.20 -8.79 2.48
N PRO A 344 18.94 -7.79 2.98
CA PRO A 344 18.34 -6.56 3.48
C PRO A 344 17.37 -5.92 2.49
N PHE A 345 16.26 -5.37 2.97
CA PHE A 345 15.24 -4.71 2.16
C PHE A 345 15.78 -3.58 1.26
N THR A 346 16.88 -2.93 1.67
CA THR A 346 17.55 -1.90 0.87
C THR A 346 17.95 -2.37 -0.53
N VAL A 347 18.26 -3.66 -0.68
CA VAL A 347 18.56 -4.28 -1.98
C VAL A 347 17.29 -4.30 -2.84
N LEU A 348 16.14 -4.69 -2.25
CA LEU A 348 14.86 -4.74 -2.93
C LEU A 348 14.34 -3.35 -3.34
N GLN A 349 14.61 -2.33 -2.52
CA GLN A 349 14.18 -0.94 -2.80
C GLN A 349 14.64 -0.43 -4.16
N GLN A 350 15.76 -0.91 -4.67
CA GLN A 350 16.30 -0.51 -5.97
C GLN A 350 15.36 -0.86 -7.14
N ARG A 351 14.47 -1.83 -6.94
CA ARG A 351 13.52 -2.33 -7.96
C ARG A 351 12.17 -1.65 -7.91
N LEU A 352 11.82 -1.00 -6.79
CA LEU A 352 10.50 -0.40 -6.59
C LEU A 352 10.20 0.73 -7.58
N GLY A 353 8.99 0.68 -8.18
CA GLY A 353 8.50 1.68 -9.11
C GLY A 353 9.22 1.72 -10.46
N ARG A 354 10.05 0.73 -10.77
CA ARG A 354 10.72 0.63 -12.06
C ARG A 354 9.87 -0.14 -13.06
N LYS A 355 9.60 0.48 -14.20
CA LYS A 355 8.91 -0.14 -15.34
C LYS A 355 9.83 -0.99 -16.23
N LYS A 356 11.14 -0.83 -16.09
CA LYS A 356 12.15 -1.63 -16.79
C LYS A 356 13.24 -2.03 -15.81
N VAL A 357 13.42 -3.32 -15.65
CA VAL A 357 14.46 -3.94 -14.83
C VAL A 357 15.53 -4.48 -15.77
N SER A 358 16.78 -4.06 -15.58
CA SER A 358 17.90 -4.54 -16.42
C SER A 358 18.42 -5.89 -15.91
N ASP A 359 19.08 -6.66 -16.79
CA ASP A 359 19.70 -7.94 -16.42
C ASP A 359 20.69 -7.81 -15.27
N LYS A 360 21.42 -6.70 -15.22
CA LYS A 360 22.30 -6.38 -14.08
C LYS A 360 21.50 -6.29 -12.78
N MET A 361 20.37 -5.61 -12.80
CA MET A 361 19.54 -5.43 -11.61
C MET A 361 18.85 -6.74 -11.20
N LEU A 362 18.49 -7.62 -12.14
CA LEU A 362 17.99 -8.96 -11.87
C LEU A 362 19.03 -9.80 -11.09
N ARG A 363 20.31 -9.68 -11.45
CA ARG A 363 21.40 -10.37 -10.73
C ARG A 363 21.74 -9.72 -9.40
N ASP A 364 21.91 -8.41 -9.38
CA ASP A 364 22.36 -7.68 -8.18
C ASP A 364 21.31 -7.66 -7.06
N ALA A 365 20.03 -7.67 -7.44
CA ALA A 365 18.88 -7.66 -6.55
C ALA A 365 17.92 -8.81 -6.89
N ALA A 366 18.45 -10.04 -6.96
CA ALA A 366 17.65 -11.24 -7.16
C ALA A 366 16.56 -11.33 -6.07
N VAL A 367 15.37 -11.84 -6.44
CA VAL A 367 14.23 -11.94 -5.53
C VAL A 367 13.66 -13.36 -5.48
N ALA A 368 13.01 -13.66 -4.36
CA ALA A 368 12.12 -14.79 -4.21
C ALA A 368 10.74 -14.32 -3.76
N PHE A 369 9.69 -14.99 -4.22
CA PHE A 369 8.34 -14.86 -3.73
C PHE A 369 8.07 -15.96 -2.71
N LEU A 370 8.07 -15.60 -1.43
CA LEU A 370 7.82 -16.52 -0.32
C LEU A 370 6.31 -16.59 -0.09
N VAL A 371 5.70 -17.65 -0.56
CA VAL A 371 4.25 -17.86 -0.50
C VAL A 371 3.88 -18.52 0.81
N PHE A 372 2.95 -17.91 1.54
CA PHE A 372 2.51 -18.39 2.85
C PHE A 372 0.99 -18.65 2.94
N ASP A 373 0.19 -18.24 1.95
CA ASP A 373 -1.25 -18.51 1.93
C ASP A 373 -1.80 -18.64 0.50
N ILE A 374 -2.94 -19.32 0.36
CA ILE A 374 -3.67 -19.47 -0.89
C ILE A 374 -5.12 -19.04 -0.66
N LEU A 375 -5.61 -18.13 -1.53
CA LEU A 375 -6.92 -17.51 -1.37
C LEU A 375 -7.96 -18.05 -2.36
N TYR A 376 -7.48 -18.62 -3.47
CA TYR A 376 -8.27 -19.22 -4.52
C TYR A 376 -7.46 -20.33 -5.20
N ALA A 377 -8.11 -21.44 -5.51
CA ALA A 377 -7.52 -22.57 -6.21
C ALA A 377 -8.57 -23.24 -7.11
N ASN A 378 -8.29 -23.35 -8.40
CA ASN A 378 -9.07 -24.11 -9.38
C ASN A 378 -10.60 -23.94 -9.29
N GLY A 379 -11.08 -22.71 -9.29
CA GLY A 379 -12.52 -22.42 -9.20
C GLY A 379 -13.09 -22.27 -7.79
N GLU A 380 -12.32 -22.65 -6.75
CA GLU A 380 -12.78 -22.58 -5.38
C GLU A 380 -12.19 -21.40 -4.59
N LEU A 381 -13.05 -20.68 -3.87
CA LEU A 381 -12.65 -19.67 -2.93
C LEU A 381 -12.19 -20.31 -1.61
N MET A 382 -10.92 -20.11 -1.24
CA MET A 382 -10.29 -20.76 -0.10
C MET A 382 -10.36 -19.96 1.21
N ILE A 383 -10.70 -18.67 1.14
CA ILE A 383 -10.59 -17.75 2.29
C ILE A 383 -11.45 -18.17 3.50
N ASP A 384 -12.55 -18.86 3.29
CA ASP A 384 -13.44 -19.33 4.37
C ASP A 384 -12.95 -20.62 5.03
N ARG A 385 -11.96 -21.31 4.44
CA ARG A 385 -11.38 -22.54 4.98
C ARG A 385 -10.35 -22.23 6.07
N PRO A 386 -10.16 -23.14 7.05
CA PRO A 386 -9.11 -23.02 8.05
C PRO A 386 -7.72 -22.90 7.41
N LEU A 387 -6.79 -22.16 8.05
CA LEU A 387 -5.41 -22.00 7.57
C LEU A 387 -4.72 -23.35 7.31
N GLN A 388 -4.92 -24.36 8.18
CA GLN A 388 -4.34 -25.70 8.01
C GLN A 388 -4.78 -26.39 6.71
N GLU A 389 -6.00 -26.17 6.24
CA GLU A 389 -6.49 -26.71 4.97
C GLU A 389 -5.89 -25.93 3.79
N ARG A 390 -5.88 -24.60 3.89
CA ARG A 390 -5.27 -23.75 2.87
C ARG A 390 -3.78 -24.06 2.70
N ALA A 391 -3.05 -24.30 3.81
CA ALA A 391 -1.65 -24.67 3.79
C ALA A 391 -1.42 -25.98 3.04
N ARG A 392 -2.27 -27.02 3.26
CA ARG A 392 -2.17 -28.28 2.52
C ARG A 392 -2.38 -28.09 1.02
N VAL A 393 -3.42 -27.35 0.63
CA VAL A 393 -3.70 -27.04 -0.78
C VAL A 393 -2.52 -26.28 -1.42
N LEU A 394 -1.93 -25.35 -0.69
CA LEU A 394 -0.74 -24.63 -1.14
C LEU A 394 0.49 -25.55 -1.30
N ASP A 395 0.71 -26.46 -0.34
CA ASP A 395 1.80 -27.43 -0.42
C ASP A 395 1.64 -28.37 -1.61
N ASP A 396 0.43 -28.86 -1.88
CA ASP A 396 0.09 -29.70 -3.03
C ASP A 396 0.29 -28.94 -4.34
N LEU A 397 -0.18 -27.69 -4.43
CA LEU A 397 -0.02 -26.83 -5.60
C LEU A 397 1.45 -26.62 -5.96
N LEU A 398 2.28 -26.25 -5.00
CA LEU A 398 3.70 -25.97 -5.23
C LEU A 398 4.53 -27.26 -5.45
N SER A 399 4.10 -28.40 -4.92
CA SER A 399 4.72 -29.70 -5.19
C SER A 399 4.43 -30.18 -6.61
N GLY A 400 3.24 -29.91 -7.16
CA GLY A 400 2.85 -30.22 -8.53
C GLY A 400 3.64 -29.43 -9.58
N ALA A 401 3.99 -28.18 -9.28
CA ALA A 401 4.79 -27.32 -10.16
C ALA A 401 6.24 -27.81 -10.40
N ARG A 402 6.75 -28.71 -9.56
CA ARG A 402 8.11 -29.26 -9.66
C ARG A 402 8.27 -30.44 -10.59
N LYS A 403 7.20 -30.97 -11.19
CA LYS A 403 7.29 -32.07 -12.19
C LYS A 403 7.59 -31.45 -13.54
N PRO A 404 8.73 -31.82 -14.21
CA PRO A 404 8.95 -31.42 -15.58
C PRO A 404 7.83 -32.04 -16.44
N LEU A 405 7.20 -31.19 -17.26
CA LEU A 405 6.25 -31.64 -18.27
C LEU A 405 6.97 -32.56 -19.24
N HIS A 406 6.90 -33.89 -19.05
CA HIS A 406 7.18 -34.85 -20.07
C HIS A 406 6.06 -34.72 -21.11
N HIS A 407 6.30 -33.94 -22.16
CA HIS A 407 5.53 -34.06 -23.37
C HIS A 407 5.71 -35.48 -23.90
N GLY A 408 4.70 -36.29 -23.71
CA GLY A 408 4.57 -37.59 -24.38
C GLY A 408 4.45 -37.41 -25.89
N GLY A 409 5.57 -37.28 -26.55
CA GLY A 409 5.69 -37.42 -28.00
C GLY A 409 5.84 -38.87 -28.32
N GLN A 410 4.84 -39.45 -28.99
CA GLN A 410 4.86 -40.78 -29.58
C GLN A 410 6.07 -40.91 -30.51
N GLY A 411 6.68 -42.11 -30.48
CA GLY A 411 7.90 -42.47 -31.15
C GLY A 411 7.93 -42.19 -32.65
N VAL A 412 9.09 -41.72 -33.08
CA VAL A 412 9.60 -41.93 -34.43
C VAL A 412 11.05 -42.39 -34.32
N SER A 413 11.24 -43.52 -34.99
CA SER A 413 12.38 -44.36 -35.28
C SER A 413 13.73 -43.62 -35.43
N GLN A 414 14.76 -44.28 -34.88
CA GLN A 414 16.18 -44.05 -35.12
C GLN A 414 16.52 -44.04 -36.61
N ARG A 415 17.26 -43.02 -37.04
CA ARG A 415 18.23 -43.14 -38.15
C ARG A 415 19.49 -42.36 -37.79
N ASN A 416 20.59 -43.11 -37.74
CA ASN A 416 21.96 -42.65 -37.67
C ASN A 416 22.29 -41.65 -38.79
N ILE A 417 22.93 -40.53 -38.46
CA ILE A 417 23.89 -39.89 -39.34
C ILE A 417 25.04 -39.37 -38.45
N GLN A 418 26.22 -39.95 -38.66
CA GLN A 418 27.51 -39.42 -38.22
C GLN A 418 27.84 -38.16 -39.02
N GLY A 419 28.31 -37.14 -38.32
CA GLY A 419 28.85 -35.92 -38.91
C GLY A 419 29.45 -35.04 -37.83
N SER A 420 30.74 -35.23 -37.59
CA SER A 420 31.61 -34.43 -36.77
C SER A 420 31.66 -32.98 -37.24
N LEU A 421 31.39 -32.01 -36.39
CA LEU A 421 32.05 -30.70 -36.37
C LEU A 421 31.98 -30.17 -34.93
N ALA A 422 33.14 -30.15 -34.29
CA ALA A 422 33.36 -29.52 -33.02
C ALA A 422 33.20 -28.00 -33.17
N PHE A 423 32.21 -27.42 -32.48
CA PHE A 423 32.25 -26.03 -32.07
C PHE A 423 32.33 -26.03 -30.55
N GLU A 424 33.45 -25.56 -30.04
CA GLU A 424 33.58 -25.13 -28.66
C GLU A 424 32.56 -24.04 -28.42
N SER A 425 31.41 -24.39 -27.83
CA SER A 425 30.54 -23.42 -27.22
C SER A 425 31.03 -23.16 -25.80
N ALA A 426 31.40 -21.91 -25.55
CA ALA A 426 31.67 -21.37 -24.24
C ALA A 426 30.72 -21.95 -23.20
N ASN A 427 31.26 -22.36 -22.07
CA ASN A 427 30.51 -22.64 -20.84
C ASN A 427 29.75 -21.38 -20.45
N GLU A 428 28.52 -21.29 -20.91
CA GLU A 428 27.52 -20.47 -20.23
C GLU A 428 27.24 -21.17 -18.90
N ASP A 429 27.74 -20.59 -17.82
CA ASP A 429 27.33 -20.87 -16.47
C ASP A 429 25.79 -20.77 -16.41
N LYS A 430 25.14 -21.91 -16.61
CA LYS A 430 23.73 -22.09 -16.22
C LYS A 430 23.69 -22.06 -14.71
N THR A 431 23.75 -20.86 -14.15
CA THR A 431 23.24 -20.61 -12.80
C THR A 431 21.79 -21.05 -12.81
N ILE A 432 21.50 -22.12 -12.12
CA ILE A 432 20.16 -22.65 -11.91
C ILE A 432 19.37 -21.57 -11.19
N THR A 433 18.66 -20.75 -11.93
CA THR A 433 17.52 -20.00 -11.41
C THR A 433 16.42 -21.01 -11.15
N GLU A 434 16.53 -21.75 -10.05
CA GLU A 434 15.41 -22.48 -9.53
C GLU A 434 14.29 -21.47 -9.30
N THR A 435 13.10 -21.84 -9.72
CA THR A 435 11.89 -21.03 -9.70
C THR A 435 11.85 -20.08 -8.52
N GLY A 436 11.82 -18.76 -8.75
CA GLY A 436 11.81 -17.72 -7.69
C GLY A 436 10.61 -17.77 -6.75
N ILE A 437 9.96 -18.93 -6.61
CA ILE A 437 8.79 -19.20 -5.79
C ILE A 437 9.17 -20.20 -4.71
N ILE A 438 9.05 -19.78 -3.47
CA ILE A 438 9.42 -20.57 -2.29
C ILE A 438 8.19 -20.68 -1.39
N ARG A 439 7.85 -21.90 -0.96
CA ARG A 439 6.91 -22.11 0.13
C ARG A 439 7.52 -21.58 1.42
N ALA A 440 6.94 -20.56 2.04
CA ALA A 440 7.40 -20.06 3.34
C ALA A 440 7.33 -21.19 4.37
N PRO A 441 8.42 -21.51 5.07
CA PRO A 441 8.44 -22.54 6.11
C PRO A 441 7.42 -22.24 7.21
N LEU A 442 6.69 -23.28 7.62
CA LEU A 442 5.71 -23.22 8.70
C LEU A 442 6.17 -24.07 9.86
N PHE A 443 6.49 -23.43 10.98
CA PHE A 443 6.87 -24.05 12.24
C PHE A 443 5.65 -24.17 13.17
N ARG A 444 5.79 -24.91 14.25
CA ARG A 444 4.82 -24.99 15.34
C ARG A 444 5.46 -24.58 16.65
N ALA A 445 4.70 -23.89 17.48
CA ALA A 445 5.09 -23.54 18.84
C ALA A 445 3.93 -23.82 19.80
N ALA A 446 4.23 -24.52 20.88
CA ALA A 446 3.30 -24.81 21.96
C ALA A 446 3.70 -24.10 23.27
N SER A 447 4.90 -23.55 23.34
CA SER A 447 5.42 -22.86 24.52
C SER A 447 6.06 -21.52 24.18
N ALA A 448 6.16 -20.63 25.17
CA ALA A 448 6.87 -19.37 25.05
C ALA A 448 8.34 -19.57 24.67
N ASP A 449 8.97 -20.62 25.22
CA ASP A 449 10.36 -20.97 24.92
C ASP A 449 10.56 -21.39 23.46
N ASP A 450 9.59 -22.10 22.86
CA ASP A 450 9.61 -22.40 21.42
C ASP A 450 9.58 -21.13 20.58
N LEU A 451 8.70 -20.17 20.93
CA LEU A 451 8.63 -18.90 20.23
C LEU A 451 9.92 -18.08 20.37
N GLU A 452 10.57 -18.09 21.53
CA GLU A 452 11.86 -17.42 21.73
C GLU A 452 12.96 -18.02 20.85
N LYS A 453 13.06 -19.34 20.80
CA LYS A 453 14.03 -20.05 19.94
C LYS A 453 13.78 -19.75 18.47
N LEU A 454 12.51 -19.83 18.02
CA LEU A 454 12.14 -19.50 16.65
C LEU A 454 12.40 -18.02 16.33
N PHE A 455 12.19 -17.11 17.29
CA PHE A 455 12.47 -15.69 17.12
C PHE A 455 13.98 -15.45 16.94
N ALA A 456 14.83 -16.05 17.77
CA ALA A 456 16.27 -15.95 17.62
C ALA A 456 16.74 -16.48 16.26
N ALA A 457 16.27 -17.67 15.87
CA ALA A 457 16.59 -18.28 14.58
C ALA A 457 16.10 -17.43 13.38
N ALA A 458 14.92 -16.82 13.46
CA ALA A 458 14.43 -15.90 12.43
C ALA A 458 15.34 -14.66 12.28
N ARG A 459 15.83 -14.13 13.40
CA ARG A 459 16.78 -13.01 13.42
C ARG A 459 18.13 -13.39 12.79
N GLU A 460 18.66 -14.57 13.09
CA GLU A 460 19.90 -15.09 12.47
C GLU A 460 19.76 -15.24 10.94
N ARG A 461 18.57 -15.60 10.46
CA ARG A 461 18.24 -15.65 9.02
C ARG A 461 18.01 -14.27 8.39
N GLY A 462 18.15 -13.16 9.15
CA GLY A 462 17.99 -11.80 8.66
C GLY A 462 16.55 -11.30 8.59
N ASN A 463 15.58 -11.99 9.21
CA ASN A 463 14.17 -11.63 9.21
C ASN A 463 13.80 -10.69 10.37
N GLU A 464 12.66 -9.97 10.29
CA GLU A 464 12.24 -8.98 11.30
C GLU A 464 11.79 -9.59 12.65
N GLY A 465 11.42 -10.86 12.66
CA GLY A 465 10.84 -11.57 13.79
C GLY A 465 9.89 -12.67 13.33
N LEU A 466 8.73 -12.81 13.98
CA LEU A 466 7.79 -13.90 13.72
C LEU A 466 6.39 -13.39 13.33
N MET A 467 5.72 -14.18 12.49
CA MET A 467 4.28 -14.19 12.28
C MET A 467 3.72 -15.41 13.01
N ILE A 468 2.74 -15.20 13.89
CA ILE A 468 2.10 -16.24 14.69
C ILE A 468 0.65 -16.31 14.23
N LYS A 469 0.17 -17.49 13.83
CA LYS A 469 -1.11 -17.65 13.16
C LYS A 469 -1.94 -18.76 13.79
N ASP A 470 -3.23 -18.56 13.90
CA ASP A 470 -4.21 -19.58 14.28
C ASP A 470 -4.47 -20.53 13.11
N LEU A 471 -4.16 -21.82 13.29
CA LEU A 471 -4.37 -22.88 12.30
C LEU A 471 -5.83 -23.06 11.88
N ASN A 472 -6.76 -22.71 12.75
CA ASN A 472 -8.20 -22.88 12.53
C ASN A 472 -8.88 -21.63 11.97
N SER A 473 -8.12 -20.55 11.76
CA SER A 473 -8.70 -19.29 11.32
C SER A 473 -8.96 -19.24 9.81
N PRO A 474 -10.09 -18.63 9.40
CA PRO A 474 -10.28 -18.20 8.01
C PRO A 474 -9.33 -17.04 7.67
N TYR A 475 -9.17 -16.78 6.38
CA TYR A 475 -8.54 -15.56 5.89
C TYR A 475 -9.57 -14.43 5.85
N THR A 476 -9.29 -13.31 6.49
CA THR A 476 -10.20 -12.16 6.59
C THR A 476 -9.65 -10.96 5.81
N PRO A 477 -10.00 -10.85 4.50
CA PRO A 477 -9.47 -9.78 3.64
C PRO A 477 -9.70 -8.37 4.19
N GLY A 478 -8.66 -7.55 4.20
CA GLY A 478 -8.71 -6.15 4.65
C GLY A 478 -8.88 -5.93 6.15
N LYS A 479 -9.07 -6.99 6.93
CA LYS A 479 -9.34 -6.88 8.38
C LYS A 479 -8.10 -7.18 9.21
N ARG A 480 -8.06 -6.56 10.39
CA ARG A 480 -7.10 -6.83 11.46
C ARG A 480 -7.84 -7.55 12.58
N GLY A 481 -7.31 -8.69 12.98
CA GLY A 481 -7.86 -9.49 14.08
C GLY A 481 -6.75 -10.08 14.93
N LYS A 482 -7.12 -11.02 15.81
CA LYS A 482 -6.18 -11.74 16.68
C LYS A 482 -5.72 -13.09 16.10
N SER A 483 -6.33 -13.54 14.98
CA SER A 483 -5.95 -14.80 14.32
C SER A 483 -4.57 -14.75 13.66
N TRP A 484 -4.09 -13.57 13.31
CA TRP A 484 -2.71 -13.34 12.85
C TRP A 484 -2.05 -12.31 13.75
N LEU A 485 -0.91 -12.69 14.31
CA LEU A 485 -0.12 -11.86 15.20
C LEU A 485 1.27 -11.65 14.60
N LYS A 486 1.89 -10.54 14.94
CA LYS A 486 3.27 -10.25 14.59
C LYS A 486 4.06 -9.96 15.88
N MET A 487 5.11 -10.72 16.09
CA MET A 487 6.06 -10.51 17.15
C MET A 487 7.37 -9.96 16.57
N LYS A 488 7.71 -8.77 16.97
CA LYS A 488 8.98 -8.12 16.60
C LYS A 488 9.48 -7.33 17.79
N ARG A 489 10.78 -7.34 17.99
CA ARG A 489 11.44 -6.50 19.00
C ARG A 489 12.06 -5.30 18.31
N GLU A 490 11.95 -4.17 18.94
CA GLU A 490 12.71 -2.98 18.54
C GLU A 490 14.18 -3.22 18.89
N LEU A 491 15.09 -2.83 17.99
CA LEU A 491 16.51 -3.14 18.16
C LEU A 491 17.12 -2.39 19.35
N ALA A 492 16.82 -1.13 19.45
CA ALA A 492 17.27 -0.23 20.51
C ALA A 492 16.52 1.09 20.42
N THR A 493 16.58 1.89 21.46
CA THR A 493 16.25 3.30 21.42
C THR A 493 17.53 4.13 21.33
N LEU A 494 17.42 5.32 20.74
CA LEU A 494 18.43 6.36 20.80
C LEU A 494 17.83 7.61 21.45
N ASP A 495 18.58 8.22 22.33
CA ASP A 495 18.30 9.55 22.83
C ASP A 495 18.92 10.56 21.85
N VAL A 496 18.06 11.29 21.13
CA VAL A 496 18.44 12.17 20.04
C VAL A 496 18.02 13.61 20.30
N ILE A 497 18.73 14.56 19.70
CA ILE A 497 18.48 16.01 19.88
C ILE A 497 17.69 16.51 18.68
N VAL A 498 16.60 17.26 18.93
CA VAL A 498 15.84 17.94 17.88
C VAL A 498 16.65 19.13 17.35
N THR A 499 16.92 19.11 16.02
CA THR A 499 17.64 20.18 15.33
C THR A 499 16.76 21.01 14.40
N ALA A 500 15.65 20.44 13.93
CA ALA A 500 14.66 21.16 13.14
C ALA A 500 13.29 20.51 13.24
N ALA A 501 12.25 21.27 12.90
CA ALA A 501 10.88 20.77 12.81
C ALA A 501 10.16 21.32 11.58
N GLU A 502 9.26 20.54 11.01
CA GLU A 502 8.43 20.92 9.86
C GLU A 502 6.95 20.94 10.25
N TYR A 503 6.20 21.81 9.58
CA TYR A 503 4.74 21.84 9.78
C TYR A 503 4.10 20.57 9.27
N GLY A 504 3.18 20.03 10.06
CA GLY A 504 2.45 18.82 9.71
C GLY A 504 1.41 19.04 8.60
N HIS A 505 0.87 17.94 8.11
CA HIS A 505 -0.16 17.91 7.08
C HIS A 505 -1.50 17.40 7.63
N GLY A 506 -2.60 17.69 6.93
CA GLY A 506 -3.93 17.20 7.30
C GLY A 506 -4.38 17.76 8.65
N LYS A 507 -4.64 16.89 9.63
CA LYS A 507 -5.07 17.32 10.98
C LYS A 507 -4.01 18.10 11.75
N ARG A 508 -2.76 18.02 11.35
CA ARG A 508 -1.61 18.68 11.99
C ARG A 508 -1.16 19.95 11.26
N ILE A 509 -2.01 20.52 10.40
CA ILE A 509 -1.77 21.83 9.79
C ILE A 509 -1.64 22.88 10.88
N GLY A 510 -0.60 23.72 10.79
CA GLY A 510 -0.35 24.82 11.73
C GLY A 510 0.42 24.42 12.98
N VAL A 511 0.73 23.14 13.19
CA VAL A 511 1.62 22.68 14.27
C VAL A 511 2.88 22.05 13.71
N LEU A 512 4.00 22.19 14.41
CA LEU A 512 5.26 21.54 14.07
C LEU A 512 5.21 20.10 14.59
N SER A 513 5.13 19.13 13.69
CA SER A 513 4.90 17.72 14.04
C SER A 513 5.87 16.72 13.39
N ASP A 514 6.75 17.18 12.51
CA ASP A 514 7.82 16.39 11.88
C ASP A 514 9.15 16.89 12.43
N TYR A 515 9.82 16.07 13.27
CA TYR A 515 11.04 16.46 13.97
C TYR A 515 12.25 15.82 13.33
N THR A 516 13.20 16.64 12.84
CA THR A 516 14.53 16.21 12.44
C THR A 516 15.42 16.18 13.68
N PHE A 517 16.20 15.14 13.85
CA PHE A 517 17.03 14.96 15.02
C PHE A 517 18.43 14.44 14.69
N ALA A 518 19.35 14.66 15.61
CA ALA A 518 20.77 14.42 15.51
C ALA A 518 21.31 13.68 16.74
N VAL A 519 22.51 13.12 16.57
CA VAL A 519 23.38 12.59 17.65
C VAL A 519 24.72 13.30 17.63
N TRP A 520 25.51 13.15 18.67
CA TRP A 520 26.84 13.73 18.74
C TRP A 520 27.88 12.92 17.95
N ASP A 521 28.71 13.60 17.17
CA ASP A 521 29.94 13.07 16.55
C ASP A 521 31.10 13.96 16.99
N GLY A 522 31.74 13.59 18.09
CA GLY A 522 32.63 14.46 18.83
C GLY A 522 31.87 15.70 19.32
N ASP A 523 32.28 16.90 18.91
CA ASP A 523 31.66 18.18 19.25
C ASP A 523 30.61 18.65 18.24
N LYS A 524 30.25 17.83 17.25
CA LYS A 524 29.28 18.17 16.21
C LYS A 524 27.99 17.36 16.34
N LEU A 525 26.87 18.03 16.07
CA LEU A 525 25.60 17.35 15.85
C LEU A 525 25.49 16.91 14.39
N VAL A 526 25.25 15.60 14.16
CA VAL A 526 25.03 15.01 12.84
C VAL A 526 23.63 14.42 12.76
N ASN A 527 22.87 14.82 11.75
CA ASN A 527 21.49 14.35 11.58
C ASN A 527 21.45 12.85 11.24
N ILE A 528 20.55 12.11 11.88
CA ILE A 528 20.40 10.66 11.71
C ILE A 528 18.99 10.26 11.27
N GLY A 529 18.02 11.16 11.33
CA GLY A 529 16.66 10.84 10.92
C GLY A 529 15.63 11.92 11.19
N LYS A 530 14.39 11.56 10.86
CA LYS A 530 13.21 12.38 11.10
C LYS A 530 12.03 11.50 11.53
N ALA A 531 11.27 11.91 12.54
CA ALA A 531 10.07 11.23 12.98
C ALA A 531 8.88 12.19 13.11
N TYR A 532 7.67 11.66 12.83
CA TYR A 532 6.40 12.39 12.90
C TYR A 532 5.34 11.67 13.75
N SER A 533 5.69 10.58 14.40
CA SER A 533 4.77 9.75 15.19
C SER A 533 5.34 9.46 16.57
N GLY A 534 4.45 9.27 17.54
CA GLY A 534 4.78 8.88 18.91
C GLY A 534 4.30 9.86 19.95
N LEU A 535 4.29 11.15 19.69
CA LEU A 535 3.77 12.17 20.60
C LEU A 535 2.24 12.31 20.48
N THR A 536 1.61 12.64 21.58
CA THR A 536 0.19 13.03 21.66
C THR A 536 -0.05 14.41 21.06
N ASP A 537 -1.30 14.74 20.73
CA ASP A 537 -1.64 16.05 20.18
C ASP A 537 -1.37 17.19 21.20
N ALA A 538 -1.45 16.91 22.52
CA ALA A 538 -1.10 17.85 23.57
C ALA A 538 0.42 18.13 23.60
N GLU A 539 1.25 17.09 23.57
CA GLU A 539 2.71 17.22 23.51
C GLU A 539 3.17 17.92 22.23
N ILE A 540 2.52 17.66 21.09
CA ILE A 540 2.81 18.36 19.83
C ILE A 540 2.49 19.85 19.93
N ALA A 541 1.39 20.24 20.58
CA ALA A 541 1.04 21.63 20.78
C ALA A 541 2.06 22.36 21.66
N GLU A 542 2.46 21.74 22.76
CA GLU A 542 3.48 22.26 23.68
C GLU A 542 4.85 22.38 22.98
N MET A 543 5.27 21.32 22.29
CA MET A 543 6.48 21.33 21.46
C MET A 543 6.45 22.44 20.41
N THR A 544 5.31 22.63 19.73
CA THR A 544 5.17 23.67 18.70
C THR A 544 5.43 25.04 19.28
N GLN A 545 4.84 25.36 20.45
CA GLN A 545 5.06 26.63 21.10
C GLN A 545 6.53 26.84 21.43
N TRP A 546 7.17 25.86 22.08
CA TRP A 546 8.58 25.92 22.43
C TRP A 546 9.49 26.11 21.21
N LEU A 547 9.26 25.33 20.14
CA LEU A 547 10.06 25.36 18.91
C LEU A 547 9.93 26.71 18.17
N LEU A 548 8.75 27.32 18.19
CA LEU A 548 8.56 28.65 17.60
C LEU A 548 9.32 29.74 18.38
N GLU A 549 9.34 29.67 19.71
CA GLU A 549 10.09 30.58 20.57
C GLU A 549 11.62 30.42 20.44
N HIS A 550 12.09 29.19 20.11
CA HIS A 550 13.52 28.87 20.01
C HIS A 550 13.97 28.62 18.55
N THR A 551 13.31 29.26 17.60
CA THR A 551 13.67 29.18 16.18
C THR A 551 14.94 30.00 15.91
N ILE A 552 15.98 29.35 15.36
CA ILE A 552 17.21 29.98 14.91
C ILE A 552 17.04 30.51 13.48
N GLU A 553 16.40 29.72 12.60
CA GLU A 553 16.18 30.05 11.20
C GLU A 553 14.77 29.64 10.76
N ASP A 554 14.04 30.55 10.14
CA ASP A 554 12.72 30.34 9.56
C ASP A 554 12.82 30.09 8.05
N GLN A 555 12.67 28.85 7.63
CA GLN A 555 12.63 28.44 6.22
C GLN A 555 11.19 28.36 5.67
N GLY A 556 10.21 28.89 6.38
CA GLY A 556 8.80 28.88 6.01
C GLY A 556 8.10 27.57 6.37
N PHE A 557 8.34 26.49 5.65
CA PHE A 557 7.76 25.16 5.96
C PHE A 557 8.50 24.42 7.07
N ARG A 558 9.75 24.82 7.34
CA ARG A 558 10.66 24.20 8.30
C ARG A 558 11.27 25.26 9.19
N ARG A 559 11.46 24.93 10.47
CA ARG A 559 12.15 25.71 11.49
C ARG A 559 13.44 25.01 11.89
N VAL A 560 14.59 25.64 11.73
CA VAL A 560 15.81 25.22 12.41
C VAL A 560 15.75 25.78 13.82
N VAL A 561 16.00 24.94 14.83
CA VAL A 561 15.74 25.28 16.23
C VAL A 561 16.96 25.09 17.11
N GLU A 562 16.99 25.73 18.27
CA GLU A 562 18.02 25.50 19.27
C GLU A 562 18.04 24.01 19.67
N PRO A 563 19.22 23.34 19.62
CA PRO A 563 19.32 21.92 19.91
C PRO A 563 19.31 21.63 21.42
N LYS A 564 18.15 21.76 22.04
CA LYS A 564 17.96 21.61 23.50
C LYS A 564 17.01 20.48 23.88
N ILE A 565 16.11 20.09 22.98
CA ILE A 565 15.13 19.04 23.27
C ILE A 565 15.69 17.69 22.93
N VAL A 566 15.66 16.77 23.91
CA VAL A 566 16.04 15.37 23.76
C VAL A 566 14.78 14.52 23.62
N LEU A 567 14.78 13.61 22.65
CA LEU A 567 13.74 12.63 22.40
C LEU A 567 14.33 11.22 22.52
N GLU A 568 13.61 10.30 23.15
CA GLU A 568 13.85 8.89 23.00
C GLU A 568 13.16 8.38 21.74
N VAL A 569 13.91 7.83 20.78
CA VAL A 569 13.41 7.37 19.50
C VAL A 569 13.70 5.89 19.33
N ALA A 570 12.66 5.09 19.14
CA ALA A 570 12.74 3.69 18.74
C ALA A 570 12.70 3.57 17.21
N PHE A 571 13.33 2.55 16.67
CA PHE A 571 13.40 2.27 15.25
C PHE A 571 13.49 0.77 14.95
N ASN A 572 13.12 0.38 13.73
CA ASN A 572 13.11 -1.04 13.36
C ASN A 572 14.49 -1.53 12.92
N ASN A 573 15.27 -0.68 12.27
CA ASN A 573 16.57 -1.01 11.71
C ASN A 573 17.34 0.27 11.43
N MET A 574 18.65 0.17 11.27
CA MET A 574 19.55 1.26 10.88
C MET A 574 20.20 0.94 9.54
N MET A 575 20.33 1.93 8.67
CA MET A 575 20.85 1.76 7.31
C MET A 575 21.96 2.76 7.04
N ARG A 576 22.92 2.42 6.15
CA ARG A 576 23.82 3.40 5.57
C ARG A 576 23.03 4.40 4.72
N SER A 577 23.36 5.66 4.80
CA SER A 577 22.69 6.75 4.09
C SER A 577 23.66 7.84 3.66
N GLU A 578 23.67 8.13 2.37
CA GLU A 578 24.39 9.28 1.82
C GLU A 578 23.64 10.61 1.99
N ARG A 579 22.39 10.56 2.48
CA ARG A 579 21.53 11.75 2.66
C ARG A 579 21.72 12.43 4.01
N HIS A 580 22.28 11.73 4.97
CA HIS A 580 22.52 12.24 6.32
C HIS A 580 24.01 12.38 6.59
N ASP A 581 24.39 13.47 7.25
CA ASP A 581 25.78 13.77 7.60
C ASP A 581 26.40 12.70 8.51
N SER A 582 25.58 11.99 9.27
CA SER A 582 25.98 10.84 10.07
C SER A 582 26.44 9.63 9.26
N GLY A 583 26.10 9.55 7.96
CA GLY A 583 26.28 8.36 7.14
C GLY A 583 25.28 7.23 7.44
N PHE A 584 24.33 7.46 8.34
CA PHE A 584 23.28 6.51 8.75
C PHE A 584 21.90 7.11 8.69
N ALA A 585 20.86 6.26 8.59
CA ALA A 585 19.46 6.62 8.68
C ALA A 585 18.69 5.60 9.50
N LEU A 586 17.79 6.06 10.36
CA LEU A 586 16.87 5.19 11.11
C LEU A 586 15.68 4.80 10.22
N ARG A 587 15.36 3.51 10.19
CA ARG A 587 14.20 3.00 9.44
C ARG A 587 12.97 2.97 10.34
N PHE A 588 11.89 3.64 9.89
CA PHE A 588 10.64 3.78 10.64
C PHE A 588 10.82 4.29 12.07
N PRO A 589 11.55 5.41 12.27
CA PRO A 589 11.70 5.97 13.59
C PRO A 589 10.36 6.43 14.15
N ARG A 590 10.14 6.20 15.45
CA ARG A 590 9.01 6.72 16.20
C ARG A 590 9.48 7.26 17.54
N ILE A 591 8.92 8.36 17.95
CA ILE A 591 9.22 8.95 19.25
C ILE A 591 8.55 8.09 20.32
N VAL A 592 9.33 7.61 21.28
CA VAL A 592 8.84 6.87 22.45
C VAL A 592 8.31 7.87 23.48
N ARG A 593 9.13 8.91 23.77
CA ARG A 593 8.79 9.97 24.71
C ARG A 593 9.74 11.16 24.60
N LEU A 594 9.32 12.27 25.16
CA LEU A 594 10.19 13.40 25.52
C LEU A 594 11.12 13.00 26.67
N ARG A 595 12.34 13.51 26.68
CA ARG A 595 13.35 13.30 27.72
C ARG A 595 13.68 14.61 28.43
N PRO A 596 12.72 15.19 29.20
CA PRO A 596 12.99 16.42 29.96
C PRO A 596 13.99 16.20 31.11
N ASP A 597 14.27 14.95 31.43
CA ASP A 597 15.26 14.48 32.39
C ASP A 597 16.69 14.52 31.87
N LYS A 598 16.91 14.75 30.56
CA LYS A 598 18.23 14.80 29.91
C LYS A 598 18.50 16.17 29.28
N SER A 599 19.72 16.63 29.49
CA SER A 599 20.28 17.77 28.73
C SER A 599 20.78 17.31 27.36
N ALA A 600 20.99 18.27 26.44
CA ALA A 600 21.42 17.97 25.08
C ALA A 600 22.77 17.24 25.01
N ASP A 601 23.68 17.50 25.93
CA ASP A 601 25.00 16.87 26.05
C ASP A 601 24.93 15.40 26.54
N GLU A 602 23.81 14.96 27.06
CA GLU A 602 23.56 13.58 27.48
C GLU A 602 22.88 12.73 26.38
N ALA A 603 22.68 13.28 25.20
CA ALA A 603 22.19 12.53 24.07
C ALA A 603 23.21 11.52 23.53
N ASP A 604 22.73 10.54 22.79
CA ASP A 604 23.58 9.49 22.23
C ASP A 604 24.58 9.99 21.19
N THR A 605 25.61 9.20 20.98
CA THR A 605 26.77 9.54 20.12
C THR A 605 26.83 8.63 18.88
N MET A 606 27.69 8.98 17.92
CA MET A 606 27.96 8.18 16.73
C MET A 606 28.62 6.83 17.07
N GLU A 607 29.34 6.72 18.18
CA GLU A 607 29.86 5.45 18.67
C GLU A 607 28.71 4.50 19.02
N ARG A 608 27.69 5.02 19.73
CA ARG A 608 26.49 4.25 20.05
C ARG A 608 25.72 3.83 18.81
N VAL A 609 25.63 4.70 17.80
CA VAL A 609 25.01 4.41 16.51
C VAL A 609 25.72 3.26 15.81
N LYS A 610 27.07 3.30 15.76
CA LYS A 610 27.89 2.24 15.16
C LYS A 610 27.75 0.91 15.89
N GLU A 611 27.78 0.92 17.23
CA GLU A 611 27.56 -0.29 18.03
C GLU A 611 26.22 -0.97 17.72
N ILE A 612 25.14 -0.18 17.61
CA ILE A 612 23.82 -0.71 17.28
C ILE A 612 23.81 -1.26 15.85
N TYR A 613 24.44 -0.56 14.91
CA TYR A 613 24.51 -0.99 13.51
C TYR A 613 25.28 -2.30 13.35
N GLU A 614 26.37 -2.50 14.07
CA GLU A 614 27.19 -3.72 14.04
C GLU A 614 26.51 -4.93 14.70
N LYS A 615 25.56 -4.70 15.60
CA LYS A 615 24.76 -5.75 16.29
C LYS A 615 23.49 -6.15 15.53
N GLN A 616 23.19 -5.54 14.39
CA GLN A 616 22.06 -5.87 13.53
C GLN A 616 22.37 -7.05 12.62
#